data_443c2b64dc7bc7c855a82be01da8fdce
#
_entry.id   443c2b64dc7bc7c855a82be01da8fdce
#
_cell.length_a   1.000
_cell.length_b   1.000
_cell.length_c   1.000
_cell.angle_alpha   90.00
_cell.angle_beta   90.00
_cell.angle_gamma   90.00
#
_symmetry.space_group_name_H-M   'P 1'
#
loop_
_entity.id
_entity.type
_entity.pdbx_description
1 polymer ?
#
loop_
_entity_poly.entity_id
_entity_poly.type
_entity_poly.pdbx_seq_one_letter_code
_entity_poly.pdbx_strand_id
1 'polypeptide(L)'
;MLAPPWPRFDVALAHRTLAVRHAEPTRPGLPIAIFVHGLGGSSLNWTDLMDALRDEVDGYAVDLGGFGQSPPPRDGDMTPLGHARAVVDLIDHLGGGPVHLFGNSLGGAVTVQVAARRPDLVRSLTMTSPALPTFSIGKGNVHLPVIAVPGVGEKLIEKFLNVPVEQRVQGSIDLCFADPSRVAPQRYEEAVAEAKAREHFPYANDAFLATLRGMMKTFLDRGPQRPWKLAAKITCPTLVIYGRKDPLIDASAAHKVTKYFPNAHVVVLPDSGHVAQMEHPEFVKAAWDRFIAS
;
A
#
# COMPACT_ATOMS: atom_id res chain seq x y z
N MET A 1 8.22 7.19 -23.42
CA MET A 1 7.50 5.91 -23.23
C MET A 1 7.62 5.59 -21.76
N LEU A 2 6.52 5.22 -21.10
CA LEU A 2 6.58 4.82 -19.69
C LEU A 2 7.32 3.48 -19.56
N ALA A 3 7.95 3.25 -18.40
CA ALA A 3 8.55 1.95 -18.10
C ALA A 3 7.46 0.85 -18.15
N PRO A 4 7.74 -0.33 -18.70
CA PRO A 4 6.83 -1.47 -18.58
C PRO A 4 6.77 -1.91 -17.11
N PRO A 5 5.79 -2.75 -16.73
CA PRO A 5 5.80 -3.36 -15.40
C PRO A 5 7.14 -4.07 -15.14
N TRP A 6 7.73 -3.80 -13.98
CA TRP A 6 8.99 -4.41 -13.58
C TRP A 6 8.89 -5.95 -13.57
N PRO A 7 9.96 -6.67 -13.89
CA PRO A 7 9.99 -8.13 -13.87
C PRO A 7 9.50 -8.65 -12.52
N ARG A 8 8.67 -9.69 -12.57
CA ARG A 8 8.13 -10.38 -11.40
C ARG A 8 8.87 -11.70 -11.18
N PHE A 9 9.08 -12.04 -9.92
CA PHE A 9 9.53 -13.35 -9.47
C PHE A 9 8.80 -13.76 -8.20
N ASP A 10 8.80 -15.04 -7.90
CA ASP A 10 8.14 -15.60 -6.72
C ASP A 10 9.19 -15.88 -5.64
N VAL A 11 8.95 -15.39 -4.43
CA VAL A 11 9.78 -15.64 -3.24
C VAL A 11 9.09 -16.69 -2.38
N ALA A 12 9.67 -17.86 -2.30
CA ALA A 12 9.20 -18.93 -1.43
C ALA A 12 9.74 -18.72 0.00
N LEU A 13 8.85 -18.39 0.92
CA LEU A 13 9.12 -18.22 2.34
C LEU A 13 8.56 -19.39 3.13
N ALA A 14 8.97 -19.58 4.41
CA ALA A 14 8.61 -20.74 5.22
C ALA A 14 7.09 -21.01 5.29
N HIS A 15 6.28 -19.95 5.35
CA HIS A 15 4.83 -20.07 5.54
C HIS A 15 3.99 -19.44 4.41
N ARG A 16 4.63 -18.90 3.37
CA ARG A 16 3.96 -18.19 2.27
C ARG A 16 4.82 -18.09 1.02
N THR A 17 4.20 -17.85 -0.11
CA THR A 17 4.88 -17.43 -1.33
C THR A 17 4.44 -15.99 -1.63
N LEU A 18 5.37 -15.13 -1.98
CA LEU A 18 5.09 -13.77 -2.37
C LEU A 18 5.55 -13.53 -3.80
N ALA A 19 4.69 -12.96 -4.60
CA ALA A 19 5.08 -12.38 -5.89
C ALA A 19 5.67 -11.00 -5.64
N VAL A 20 6.83 -10.76 -6.20
CA VAL A 20 7.61 -9.52 -6.01
C VAL A 20 8.04 -8.99 -7.36
N ARG A 21 7.93 -7.68 -7.58
CA ARG A 21 8.52 -7.00 -8.73
C ARG A 21 9.78 -6.28 -8.29
N HIS A 22 10.80 -6.36 -9.12
CA HIS A 22 12.11 -5.75 -8.87
C HIS A 22 12.42 -4.70 -9.93
N ALA A 23 12.61 -3.47 -9.51
CA ALA A 23 13.18 -2.40 -10.34
C ALA A 23 14.69 -2.40 -10.13
N GLU A 24 15.40 -2.97 -11.09
CA GLU A 24 16.86 -3.01 -11.03
C GLU A 24 17.44 -1.61 -10.89
N PRO A 25 18.31 -1.37 -9.89
CA PRO A 25 18.91 -0.06 -9.65
C PRO A 25 19.88 0.30 -10.77
N THR A 26 20.10 1.60 -11.00
CA THR A 26 21.02 2.08 -12.05
C THR A 26 22.49 1.81 -11.71
N ARG A 27 22.79 1.51 -10.45
CA ARG A 27 24.12 1.13 -9.96
C ARG A 27 24.01 0.14 -8.79
N PRO A 28 24.98 -0.76 -8.63
CA PRO A 28 24.95 -1.73 -7.53
C PRO A 28 25.18 -1.07 -6.17
N GLY A 29 24.73 -1.74 -5.10
CA GLY A 29 25.01 -1.36 -3.71
C GLY A 29 24.12 -0.24 -3.17
N LEU A 30 23.03 0.11 -3.87
CA LEU A 30 22.02 1.02 -3.33
C LEU A 30 21.24 0.35 -2.20
N PRO A 31 20.72 1.12 -1.23
CA PRO A 31 19.90 0.59 -0.16
C PRO A 31 18.60 -0.03 -0.69
N ILE A 32 18.18 -1.14 -0.09
CA ILE A 32 16.91 -1.79 -0.45
C ILE A 32 15.73 -0.91 -0.07
N ALA A 33 14.74 -0.84 -0.96
CA ALA A 33 13.43 -0.25 -0.69
C ALA A 33 12.31 -1.27 -0.94
N ILE A 34 11.39 -1.40 0.02
CA ILE A 34 10.22 -2.27 -0.08
C ILE A 34 8.96 -1.42 -0.24
N PHE A 35 8.15 -1.73 -1.25
CA PHE A 35 6.93 -1.02 -1.58
C PHE A 35 5.70 -1.89 -1.34
N VAL A 36 4.77 -1.40 -0.50
CA VAL A 36 3.60 -2.14 -0.02
C VAL A 36 2.32 -1.44 -0.46
N HIS A 37 1.53 -2.11 -1.30
CA HIS A 37 0.30 -1.56 -1.91
C HIS A 37 -0.89 -1.47 -0.95
N GLY A 38 -1.95 -0.78 -1.40
CA GLY A 38 -3.22 -0.63 -0.72
C GLY A 38 -4.17 -1.81 -0.88
N LEU A 39 -5.32 -1.76 -0.19
CA LEU A 39 -6.38 -2.77 -0.30
C LEU A 39 -6.90 -2.86 -1.74
N GLY A 40 -6.89 -4.06 -2.30
CA GLY A 40 -7.32 -4.29 -3.69
C GLY A 40 -6.27 -3.95 -4.76
N GLY A 41 -5.14 -3.36 -4.38
CA GLY A 41 -4.02 -3.08 -5.27
C GLY A 41 -3.05 -4.25 -5.44
N SER A 42 -1.91 -3.95 -6.05
CA SER A 42 -0.78 -4.87 -6.26
C SER A 42 0.54 -4.10 -6.38
N SER A 43 1.61 -4.84 -6.60
CA SER A 43 2.94 -4.29 -6.89
C SER A 43 2.97 -3.33 -8.09
N LEU A 44 2.02 -3.45 -9.03
CA LEU A 44 1.90 -2.52 -10.17
C LEU A 44 1.66 -1.07 -9.75
N ASN A 45 1.08 -0.84 -8.58
CA ASN A 45 0.82 0.51 -8.07
C ASN A 45 2.08 1.35 -7.81
N TRP A 46 3.25 0.73 -7.89
CA TRP A 46 4.53 1.35 -7.60
C TRP A 46 5.44 1.52 -8.81
N THR A 47 5.01 1.06 -10.01
CA THR A 47 5.86 0.98 -11.21
C THR A 47 6.56 2.30 -11.53
N ASP A 48 5.82 3.41 -11.57
CA ASP A 48 6.37 4.72 -11.95
C ASP A 48 7.24 5.34 -10.84
N LEU A 49 6.85 5.18 -9.58
CA LEU A 49 7.67 5.66 -8.48
C LEU A 49 8.96 4.86 -8.32
N MET A 50 8.91 3.54 -8.53
CA MET A 50 10.12 2.71 -8.52
C MET A 50 11.08 3.12 -9.64
N ASP A 51 10.55 3.42 -10.85
CA ASP A 51 11.38 3.93 -11.94
C ASP A 51 12.05 5.25 -11.56
N ALA A 52 11.30 6.17 -10.99
CA ALA A 52 11.81 7.47 -10.56
C ALA A 52 12.88 7.38 -9.46
N LEU A 53 12.90 6.31 -8.66
CA LEU A 53 13.80 6.13 -7.52
C LEU A 53 15.02 5.22 -7.81
N ARG A 54 15.19 4.70 -9.04
CA ARG A 54 16.24 3.72 -9.38
C ARG A 54 17.69 4.20 -9.16
N ASP A 55 17.89 5.51 -9.13
CA ASP A 55 19.21 6.10 -8.86
C ASP A 55 19.55 6.13 -7.36
N GLU A 56 18.56 5.95 -6.48
CA GLU A 56 18.69 6.08 -5.03
C GLU A 56 18.49 4.77 -4.27
N VAL A 57 17.66 3.84 -4.82
CA VAL A 57 17.30 2.60 -4.11
C VAL A 57 17.27 1.39 -5.03
N ASP A 58 17.46 0.21 -4.44
CA ASP A 58 17.18 -1.09 -5.02
C ASP A 58 15.76 -1.51 -4.64
N GLY A 59 14.81 -1.36 -5.59
CA GLY A 59 13.37 -1.32 -5.32
C GLY A 59 12.66 -2.65 -5.50
N TYR A 60 11.93 -3.10 -4.46
CA TYR A 60 11.12 -4.33 -4.48
C TYR A 60 9.66 -4.01 -4.10
N ALA A 61 8.72 -4.19 -5.03
CA ALA A 61 7.30 -4.07 -4.75
C ALA A 61 6.67 -5.44 -4.54
N VAL A 62 6.04 -5.65 -3.40
CA VAL A 62 5.46 -6.94 -3.01
C VAL A 62 3.96 -6.96 -3.30
N ASP A 63 3.45 -8.06 -3.85
CA ASP A 63 2.03 -8.38 -3.78
C ASP A 63 1.74 -9.00 -2.41
N LEU A 64 0.90 -8.34 -1.61
CA LEU A 64 0.48 -8.88 -0.31
C LEU A 64 -0.30 -10.19 -0.50
N GLY A 65 -0.22 -11.10 0.47
CA GLY A 65 -0.90 -12.39 0.39
C GLY A 65 -2.40 -12.26 0.08
N GLY A 66 -2.86 -12.96 -0.96
CA GLY A 66 -4.24 -12.89 -1.49
C GLY A 66 -4.48 -11.74 -2.47
N PHE A 67 -3.44 -10.96 -2.83
CA PHE A 67 -3.50 -9.87 -3.80
C PHE A 67 -2.48 -10.07 -4.91
N GLY A 68 -2.70 -9.35 -6.04
CA GLY A 68 -1.85 -9.49 -7.22
C GLY A 68 -1.70 -10.96 -7.62
N GLN A 69 -0.47 -11.47 -7.61
CA GLN A 69 -0.14 -12.85 -7.93
C GLN A 69 0.26 -13.67 -6.68
N SER A 70 0.20 -13.08 -5.48
CA SER A 70 0.52 -13.79 -4.23
C SER A 70 -0.67 -14.60 -3.73
N PRO A 71 -0.53 -15.91 -3.49
CA PRO A 71 -1.58 -16.68 -2.84
C PRO A 71 -1.79 -16.24 -1.39
N PRO A 72 -2.95 -16.55 -0.78
CA PRO A 72 -3.19 -16.30 0.64
C PRO A 72 -2.15 -16.99 1.52
N PRO A 73 -1.81 -16.40 2.68
CA PRO A 73 -0.90 -17.05 3.63
C PRO A 73 -1.51 -18.33 4.19
N ARG A 74 -0.67 -19.34 4.46
CA ARG A 74 -1.12 -20.68 4.96
C ARG A 74 -1.80 -20.60 6.31
N ASP A 75 -1.44 -19.61 7.16
CA ASP A 75 -2.03 -19.37 8.48
C ASP A 75 -3.35 -18.59 8.41
N GLY A 76 -3.76 -18.12 7.23
CA GLY A 76 -4.99 -17.35 7.01
C GLY A 76 -4.99 -15.96 7.67
N ASP A 77 -3.88 -15.48 8.23
CA ASP A 77 -3.83 -14.16 8.87
C ASP A 77 -3.76 -13.03 7.83
N MET A 78 -4.92 -12.51 7.48
CA MET A 78 -5.12 -11.40 6.54
C MET A 78 -5.19 -10.03 7.24
N THR A 79 -4.82 -9.94 8.50
CA THR A 79 -4.75 -8.66 9.23
C THR A 79 -3.54 -7.83 8.78
N PRO A 80 -3.52 -6.50 9.04
CA PRO A 80 -2.31 -5.70 8.81
C PRO A 80 -1.05 -6.27 9.50
N LEU A 81 -1.21 -6.95 10.65
CA LEU A 81 -0.11 -7.65 11.32
C LEU A 81 0.33 -8.91 10.55
N GLY A 82 -0.61 -9.69 10.03
CA GLY A 82 -0.30 -10.86 9.19
C GLY A 82 0.48 -10.48 7.93
N HIS A 83 0.03 -9.42 7.25
CA HIS A 83 0.76 -8.84 6.12
C HIS A 83 2.12 -8.26 6.51
N ALA A 84 2.23 -7.64 7.69
CA ALA A 84 3.51 -7.12 8.18
C ALA A 84 4.55 -8.23 8.41
N ARG A 85 4.14 -9.39 8.90
CA ARG A 85 5.02 -10.57 9.00
C ARG A 85 5.54 -10.98 7.62
N ALA A 86 4.69 -10.94 6.59
CA ALA A 86 5.12 -11.24 5.23
C ALA A 86 6.19 -10.27 4.71
N VAL A 87 6.03 -8.98 5.02
CA VAL A 87 7.02 -7.94 4.66
C VAL A 87 8.33 -8.16 5.43
N VAL A 88 8.27 -8.50 6.73
CA VAL A 88 9.46 -8.84 7.52
C VAL A 88 10.18 -10.06 6.94
N ASP A 89 9.44 -11.15 6.65
CA ASP A 89 10.01 -12.36 6.06
C ASP A 89 10.68 -12.05 4.70
N LEU A 90 10.11 -11.14 3.89
CA LEU A 90 10.72 -10.70 2.63
C LEU A 90 12.01 -9.90 2.87
N ILE A 91 12.02 -8.96 3.82
CA ILE A 91 13.22 -8.18 4.15
C ILE A 91 14.34 -9.12 4.60
N ASP A 92 14.05 -10.08 5.48
CA ASP A 92 15.03 -11.06 5.95
C ASP A 92 15.55 -11.93 4.79
N HIS A 93 14.68 -12.33 3.84
CA HIS A 93 15.07 -13.07 2.63
C HIS A 93 15.99 -12.30 1.69
N LEU A 94 15.80 -10.98 1.57
CA LEU A 94 16.62 -10.10 0.73
C LEU A 94 17.96 -9.70 1.38
N GLY A 95 18.31 -10.28 2.52
CA GLY A 95 19.59 -10.04 3.20
C GLY A 95 19.48 -9.22 4.48
N GLY A 96 18.24 -8.95 4.93
CA GLY A 96 17.95 -8.18 6.12
C GLY A 96 17.98 -6.66 5.91
N GLY A 97 17.67 -5.93 6.99
CA GLY A 97 17.60 -4.46 6.95
C GLY A 97 18.91 -3.78 7.34
N PRO A 98 18.86 -2.45 7.55
CA PRO A 98 17.66 -1.62 7.46
C PRO A 98 17.30 -1.17 6.03
N VAL A 99 16.01 -1.25 5.69
CA VAL A 99 15.47 -0.88 4.37
C VAL A 99 14.68 0.44 4.39
N HIS A 100 14.53 1.10 3.25
CA HIS A 100 13.52 2.13 3.07
C HIS A 100 12.15 1.45 2.84
N LEU A 101 11.14 1.80 3.64
CA LEU A 101 9.84 1.15 3.61
C LEU A 101 8.78 2.11 3.11
N PHE A 102 8.09 1.75 2.03
CA PHE A 102 7.01 2.54 1.43
C PHE A 102 5.67 1.84 1.59
N GLY A 103 4.60 2.58 1.89
CA GLY A 103 3.27 2.00 2.01
C GLY A 103 2.15 2.95 1.62
N ASN A 104 1.18 2.46 0.83
CA ASN A 104 -0.01 3.21 0.47
C ASN A 104 -1.24 2.62 1.17
N SER A 105 -2.10 3.46 1.74
CA SER A 105 -3.39 3.05 2.30
C SER A 105 -3.25 1.89 3.31
N LEU A 106 -3.81 0.68 3.04
CA LEU A 106 -3.57 -0.54 3.82
C LEU A 106 -2.06 -0.80 3.99
N GLY A 107 -1.27 -0.63 2.92
CA GLY A 107 0.19 -0.77 2.99
C GLY A 107 0.81 0.16 4.03
N GLY A 108 0.28 1.37 4.21
CA GLY A 108 0.68 2.26 5.29
C GLY A 108 0.37 1.68 6.69
N ALA A 109 -0.79 1.06 6.88
CA ALA A 109 -1.11 0.36 8.13
C ALA A 109 -0.19 -0.86 8.36
N VAL A 110 0.17 -1.58 7.30
CA VAL A 110 1.12 -2.71 7.35
C VAL A 110 2.52 -2.22 7.73
N THR A 111 3.02 -1.17 7.08
CA THR A 111 4.37 -0.62 7.33
C THR A 111 4.52 -0.04 8.73
N VAL A 112 3.45 0.53 9.31
CA VAL A 112 3.42 0.93 10.73
C VAL A 112 3.63 -0.28 11.65
N GLN A 113 3.03 -1.45 11.35
CA GLN A 113 3.24 -2.67 12.13
C GLN A 113 4.70 -3.15 12.04
N VAL A 114 5.32 -3.09 10.85
CA VAL A 114 6.73 -3.44 10.66
C VAL A 114 7.62 -2.49 11.46
N ALA A 115 7.53 -1.19 11.21
CA ALA A 115 8.42 -0.19 11.79
C ALA A 115 8.33 -0.12 13.33
N ALA A 116 7.12 -0.32 13.90
CA ALA A 116 6.94 -0.30 15.35
C ALA A 116 7.44 -1.57 16.07
N ARG A 117 7.55 -2.71 15.34
CA ARG A 117 7.92 -4.01 15.95
C ARG A 117 9.33 -4.46 15.61
N ARG A 118 9.82 -4.03 14.46
CA ARG A 118 11.15 -4.34 13.94
C ARG A 118 11.85 -3.04 13.50
N PRO A 119 12.06 -2.09 14.45
CA PRO A 119 12.75 -0.84 14.16
C PRO A 119 14.18 -1.06 13.62
N ASP A 120 14.78 -2.21 13.93
CA ASP A 120 16.07 -2.67 13.41
C ASP A 120 16.07 -2.87 11.90
N LEU A 121 14.91 -3.15 11.30
CA LEU A 121 14.78 -3.41 9.86
C LEU A 121 14.42 -2.17 9.04
N VAL A 122 14.11 -1.02 9.65
CA VAL A 122 13.56 0.13 8.93
C VAL A 122 14.48 1.34 9.03
N ARG A 123 15.08 1.71 7.90
CA ARG A 123 15.91 2.91 7.75
C ARG A 123 15.08 4.18 7.73
N SER A 124 14.02 4.17 6.94
CA SER A 124 13.01 5.24 6.88
C SER A 124 11.66 4.68 6.49
N LEU A 125 10.60 5.36 6.87
CA LEU A 125 9.22 5.02 6.55
C LEU A 125 8.59 6.13 5.71
N THR A 126 8.07 5.80 4.52
CA THR A 126 7.33 6.72 3.65
C THR A 126 5.93 6.17 3.41
N MET A 127 4.92 6.96 3.70
CA MET A 127 3.53 6.55 3.54
C MET A 127 2.74 7.54 2.69
N THR A 128 1.97 7.03 1.72
CA THR A 128 1.00 7.82 0.95
C THR A 128 -0.41 7.46 1.40
N SER A 129 -1.17 8.46 1.86
CA SER A 129 -2.55 8.29 2.34
C SER A 129 -2.75 7.06 3.24
N PRO A 130 -1.97 6.88 4.35
CA PRO A 130 -1.99 5.65 5.13
C PRO A 130 -3.35 5.41 5.78
N ALA A 131 -3.83 4.16 5.74
CA ALA A 131 -5.06 3.74 6.40
C ALA A 131 -4.84 3.64 7.92
N LEU A 132 -4.86 4.78 8.59
CA LEU A 132 -4.81 4.92 10.04
C LEU A 132 -6.16 5.40 10.58
N PRO A 133 -6.60 4.96 11.79
CA PRO A 133 -7.91 5.32 12.32
C PRO A 133 -8.10 6.83 12.46
N THR A 134 -9.10 7.39 11.79
CA THR A 134 -9.52 8.79 11.92
C THR A 134 -10.94 8.86 12.44
N PHE A 135 -11.34 9.99 13.04
CA PHE A 135 -12.76 10.23 13.40
C PHE A 135 -13.56 10.68 12.17
N SER A 136 -12.90 11.20 11.15
CA SER A 136 -13.52 11.57 9.88
C SER A 136 -13.46 10.39 8.93
N ILE A 137 -14.62 9.85 8.56
CA ILE A 137 -14.72 8.88 7.47
C ILE A 137 -14.80 9.71 6.20
N GLY A 138 -13.83 9.56 5.31
CA GLY A 138 -13.85 10.18 3.99
C GLY A 138 -15.14 9.79 3.26
N LYS A 139 -15.71 10.70 2.48
CA LYS A 139 -16.99 10.46 1.76
C LYS A 139 -16.94 9.20 0.89
N GLY A 140 -15.78 8.86 0.36
CA GLY A 140 -15.54 7.66 -0.43
C GLY A 140 -15.49 6.36 0.38
N ASN A 141 -15.32 6.43 1.71
CA ASN A 141 -15.14 5.26 2.59
C ASN A 141 -16.40 4.81 3.33
N VAL A 142 -17.51 5.52 3.20
CA VAL A 142 -18.76 5.22 3.94
C VAL A 142 -19.31 3.82 3.66
N HIS A 143 -18.96 3.22 2.53
CA HIS A 143 -19.41 1.89 2.13
C HIS A 143 -18.51 0.76 2.69
N LEU A 144 -17.25 1.02 3.04
CA LEU A 144 -16.33 -0.03 3.50
C LEU A 144 -16.80 -0.75 4.78
N PRO A 145 -17.32 -0.06 5.81
CA PRO A 145 -17.90 -0.75 6.97
C PRO A 145 -19.06 -1.68 6.62
N VAL A 146 -19.87 -1.32 5.61
CA VAL A 146 -21.00 -2.15 5.13
C VAL A 146 -20.48 -3.39 4.41
N ILE A 147 -19.47 -3.22 3.55
CA ILE A 147 -18.80 -4.33 2.86
C ILE A 147 -18.10 -5.25 3.86
N ALA A 148 -17.63 -4.75 4.99
CA ALA A 148 -17.01 -5.58 6.03
C ALA A 148 -18.02 -6.49 6.77
N VAL A 149 -19.33 -6.22 6.71
CA VAL A 149 -20.34 -7.05 7.38
C VAL A 149 -20.41 -8.44 6.72
N PRO A 150 -20.25 -9.54 7.50
CA PRO A 150 -20.39 -10.89 6.98
C PRO A 150 -21.76 -11.14 6.33
N GLY A 151 -21.79 -11.81 5.19
CA GLY A 151 -22.98 -12.08 4.39
C GLY A 151 -23.43 -10.89 3.52
N VAL A 152 -23.20 -9.66 3.94
CA VAL A 152 -23.51 -8.45 3.15
C VAL A 152 -22.38 -8.19 2.15
N GLY A 153 -21.14 -8.22 2.61
CA GLY A 153 -19.97 -7.98 1.77
C GLY A 153 -19.85 -8.94 0.63
N GLU A 154 -20.08 -10.23 0.87
CA GLU A 154 -20.04 -11.28 -0.15
C GLU A 154 -21.06 -10.98 -1.28
N LYS A 155 -22.30 -10.64 -0.93
CA LYS A 155 -23.34 -10.29 -1.91
C LYS A 155 -23.01 -9.01 -2.69
N LEU A 156 -22.42 -8.02 -2.03
CA LEU A 156 -22.00 -6.77 -2.69
C LEU A 156 -20.86 -7.01 -3.68
N ILE A 157 -19.88 -7.85 -3.31
CA ILE A 157 -18.78 -8.23 -4.20
C ILE A 157 -19.31 -9.05 -5.38
N GLU A 158 -20.20 -10.03 -5.15
CA GLU A 158 -20.84 -10.79 -6.22
C GLU A 158 -21.54 -9.87 -7.23
N LYS A 159 -22.32 -8.91 -6.72
CA LYS A 159 -22.96 -7.90 -7.57
C LYS A 159 -21.95 -7.03 -8.33
N PHE A 160 -20.86 -6.64 -7.68
CA PHE A 160 -19.80 -5.85 -8.30
C PHE A 160 -19.08 -6.62 -9.41
N LEU A 161 -18.89 -7.93 -9.27
CA LEU A 161 -18.26 -8.79 -10.27
C LEU A 161 -19.09 -8.96 -11.55
N ASN A 162 -20.41 -8.72 -11.49
CA ASN A 162 -21.27 -8.69 -12.68
C ASN A 162 -21.08 -7.41 -13.53
N VAL A 163 -20.33 -6.42 -13.02
CA VAL A 163 -19.96 -5.23 -13.79
C VAL A 163 -18.75 -5.57 -14.66
N PRO A 164 -18.71 -5.16 -15.94
CA PRO A 164 -17.56 -5.38 -16.82
C PRO A 164 -16.25 -4.91 -16.19
N VAL A 165 -15.16 -5.66 -16.42
CA VAL A 165 -13.85 -5.40 -15.79
C VAL A 165 -13.37 -3.98 -16.04
N GLU A 166 -13.52 -3.51 -17.27
CA GLU A 166 -13.12 -2.17 -17.70
C GLU A 166 -13.85 -1.07 -16.89
N GLN A 167 -15.14 -1.27 -16.64
CA GLN A 167 -15.92 -0.32 -15.83
C GLN A 167 -15.51 -0.37 -14.35
N ARG A 168 -15.16 -1.56 -13.81
CA ARG A 168 -14.66 -1.71 -12.44
C ARG A 168 -13.32 -1.02 -12.26
N VAL A 169 -12.43 -1.17 -13.23
CA VAL A 169 -11.12 -0.51 -13.23
C VAL A 169 -11.30 1.00 -13.33
N GLN A 170 -12.15 1.48 -14.26
CA GLN A 170 -12.45 2.90 -14.37
C GLN A 170 -13.03 3.47 -13.07
N GLY A 171 -14.00 2.79 -12.46
CA GLY A 171 -14.57 3.21 -11.18
C GLY A 171 -13.55 3.27 -10.04
N SER A 172 -12.54 2.38 -10.06
CA SER A 172 -11.43 2.42 -9.09
C SER A 172 -10.50 3.62 -9.35
N ILE A 173 -10.23 3.93 -10.61
CA ILE A 173 -9.46 5.11 -11.01
C ILE A 173 -10.21 6.39 -10.60
N ASP A 174 -11.50 6.50 -10.93
CA ASP A 174 -12.33 7.66 -10.60
C ASP A 174 -12.43 7.88 -9.08
N LEU A 175 -12.36 6.79 -8.29
CA LEU A 175 -12.38 6.86 -6.84
C LEU A 175 -11.02 7.26 -6.25
N CYS A 176 -9.90 6.84 -6.85
CA CYS A 176 -8.58 6.96 -6.23
C CYS A 176 -7.78 8.17 -6.74
N PHE A 177 -7.99 8.59 -7.98
CA PHE A 177 -7.30 9.74 -8.59
C PHE A 177 -8.10 11.02 -8.41
N ALA A 178 -7.44 12.12 -8.15
CA ALA A 178 -8.06 13.45 -8.20
C ALA A 178 -8.33 13.89 -9.64
N ASP A 179 -7.48 13.45 -10.56
CA ASP A 179 -7.59 13.67 -11.99
C ASP A 179 -7.38 12.34 -12.75
N PRO A 180 -8.46 11.60 -13.07
CA PRO A 180 -8.38 10.34 -13.83
C PRO A 180 -7.68 10.44 -15.18
N SER A 181 -7.61 11.63 -15.79
CA SER A 181 -6.95 11.84 -17.08
C SER A 181 -5.42 11.68 -17.02
N ARG A 182 -4.85 11.68 -15.81
CA ARG A 182 -3.43 11.42 -15.58
C ARG A 182 -3.05 9.94 -15.72
N VAL A 183 -4.02 9.04 -15.75
CA VAL A 183 -3.75 7.62 -16.00
C VAL A 183 -3.38 7.43 -17.46
N ALA A 184 -2.13 7.09 -17.72
CA ALA A 184 -1.68 6.81 -19.08
C ALA A 184 -2.40 5.58 -19.65
N PRO A 185 -2.68 5.52 -20.96
CA PRO A 185 -3.35 4.38 -21.59
C PRO A 185 -2.68 3.04 -21.27
N GLN A 186 -1.34 3.00 -21.28
CA GLN A 186 -0.58 1.80 -20.90
C GLN A 186 -0.92 1.34 -19.48
N ARG A 187 -0.98 2.24 -18.50
CA ARG A 187 -1.31 1.90 -17.10
C ARG A 187 -2.76 1.43 -16.95
N TYR A 188 -3.67 2.00 -17.72
CA TYR A 188 -5.05 1.52 -17.77
C TYR A 188 -5.14 0.09 -18.32
N GLU A 189 -4.46 -0.20 -19.42
CA GLU A 189 -4.42 -1.54 -20.02
C GLU A 189 -3.81 -2.58 -19.07
N GLU A 190 -2.71 -2.22 -18.39
CA GLU A 190 -2.07 -3.07 -17.36
C GLU A 190 -3.02 -3.35 -16.18
N ALA A 191 -3.75 -2.34 -15.70
CA ALA A 191 -4.74 -2.50 -14.63
C ALA A 191 -5.92 -3.39 -15.05
N VAL A 192 -6.40 -3.25 -16.29
CA VAL A 192 -7.45 -4.13 -16.85
C VAL A 192 -6.93 -5.57 -16.97
N ALA A 193 -5.72 -5.76 -17.49
CA ALA A 193 -5.13 -7.10 -17.61
C ALA A 193 -4.97 -7.78 -16.25
N GLU A 194 -4.51 -7.05 -15.23
CA GLU A 194 -4.40 -7.57 -13.88
C GLU A 194 -5.76 -7.89 -13.26
N ALA A 195 -6.75 -7.03 -13.42
CA ALA A 195 -8.10 -7.26 -12.93
C ALA A 195 -8.74 -8.52 -13.57
N LYS A 196 -8.50 -8.75 -14.88
CA LYS A 196 -8.91 -9.98 -15.59
C LYS A 196 -8.18 -11.21 -15.04
N ALA A 197 -6.87 -11.13 -14.83
CA ALA A 197 -6.10 -12.24 -14.27
C ALA A 197 -6.59 -12.61 -12.86
N ARG A 198 -6.95 -11.62 -12.05
CA ARG A 198 -7.45 -11.81 -10.68
C ARG A 198 -8.78 -12.58 -10.63
N GLU A 199 -9.64 -12.48 -11.65
CA GLU A 199 -10.91 -13.24 -11.73
C GLU A 199 -10.69 -14.75 -11.72
N HIS A 200 -9.50 -15.22 -12.15
CA HIS A 200 -9.14 -16.64 -12.15
C HIS A 200 -8.66 -17.15 -10.78
N PHE A 201 -8.50 -16.29 -9.79
CA PHE A 201 -8.08 -16.69 -8.46
C PHE A 201 -9.28 -16.89 -7.55
N PRO A 202 -9.63 -18.14 -7.17
CA PRO A 202 -10.84 -18.44 -6.40
C PRO A 202 -10.84 -17.77 -5.01
N TYR A 203 -9.66 -17.42 -4.50
CA TYR A 203 -9.47 -16.79 -3.19
C TYR A 203 -9.57 -15.25 -3.20
N ALA A 204 -9.57 -14.61 -4.37
CA ALA A 204 -9.35 -13.16 -4.46
C ALA A 204 -10.37 -12.31 -3.68
N ASN A 205 -11.65 -12.72 -3.71
CA ASN A 205 -12.73 -12.02 -3.03
C ASN A 205 -12.71 -12.26 -1.52
N ASP A 206 -12.47 -13.51 -1.11
CA ASP A 206 -12.34 -13.88 0.30
C ASP A 206 -11.15 -13.18 0.94
N ALA A 207 -10.01 -13.11 0.23
CA ALA A 207 -8.82 -12.39 0.66
C ALA A 207 -9.10 -10.90 0.86
N PHE A 208 -9.80 -10.27 -0.08
CA PHE A 208 -10.19 -8.87 0.03
C PHE A 208 -11.06 -8.63 1.26
N LEU A 209 -12.11 -9.43 1.45
CA LEU A 209 -13.03 -9.29 2.60
C LEU A 209 -12.33 -9.57 3.92
N ALA A 210 -11.51 -10.62 3.98
CA ALA A 210 -10.77 -10.98 5.18
C ALA A 210 -9.79 -9.87 5.58
N THR A 211 -9.08 -9.28 4.59
CA THR A 211 -8.16 -8.16 4.83
C THR A 211 -8.91 -6.91 5.28
N LEU A 212 -10.01 -6.54 4.63
CA LEU A 212 -10.85 -5.41 5.03
C LEU A 212 -11.36 -5.58 6.47
N ARG A 213 -11.88 -6.75 6.82
CA ARG A 213 -12.34 -7.09 8.18
C ARG A 213 -11.19 -7.03 9.19
N GLY A 214 -10.02 -7.56 8.84
CA GLY A 214 -8.81 -7.51 9.66
C GLY A 214 -8.35 -6.08 9.91
N MET A 215 -8.39 -5.22 8.90
CA MET A 215 -8.10 -3.79 9.02
C MET A 215 -9.09 -3.08 9.92
N MET A 216 -10.41 -3.31 9.74
CA MET A 216 -11.45 -2.74 10.60
C MET A 216 -11.30 -3.17 12.05
N LYS A 217 -11.00 -4.46 12.31
CA LYS A 217 -10.72 -4.97 13.65
C LYS A 217 -9.52 -4.26 14.29
N THR A 218 -8.47 -4.04 13.52
CA THR A 218 -7.28 -3.31 13.98
C THR A 218 -7.60 -1.85 14.33
N PHE A 219 -8.51 -1.20 13.58
CA PHE A 219 -8.95 0.18 13.88
C PHE A 219 -9.74 0.27 15.18
N LEU A 220 -10.49 -0.76 15.51
CA LEU A 220 -11.29 -0.83 16.74
C LEU A 220 -10.48 -1.28 17.97
N ASP A 221 -9.23 -1.71 17.78
CA ASP A 221 -8.37 -2.11 18.89
C ASP A 221 -8.14 -0.92 19.85
N ARG A 222 -8.45 -1.13 21.13
CA ARG A 222 -8.22 -0.16 22.21
C ARG A 222 -6.98 -0.44 23.03
N GLY A 223 -6.33 -1.59 22.78
CA GLY A 223 -5.16 -2.09 23.48
C GLY A 223 -3.83 -1.45 23.05
N PRO A 224 -2.70 -2.09 23.41
CA PRO A 224 -1.36 -1.62 23.02
C PRO A 224 -1.07 -1.76 21.53
N GLN A 225 -1.91 -2.53 20.79
CA GLN A 225 -1.78 -2.75 19.34
C GLN A 225 -2.51 -1.69 18.51
N ARG A 226 -3.18 -0.74 19.16
CA ARG A 226 -3.85 0.38 18.48
C ARG A 226 -2.86 1.11 17.56
N PRO A 227 -3.20 1.36 16.28
CA PRO A 227 -2.27 1.92 15.29
C PRO A 227 -1.55 3.20 15.75
N TRP A 228 -2.24 4.14 16.41
CA TRP A 228 -1.63 5.36 16.92
C TRP A 228 -0.67 5.13 18.12
N LYS A 229 -0.89 4.07 18.90
CA LYS A 229 0.07 3.67 19.97
C LYS A 229 1.31 3.00 19.37
N LEU A 230 1.16 2.29 18.26
CA LEU A 230 2.28 1.75 17.52
C LEU A 230 3.07 2.86 16.82
N ALA A 231 2.39 3.82 16.20
CA ALA A 231 3.00 4.98 15.57
C ALA A 231 3.94 5.73 16.55
N ALA A 232 3.53 5.87 17.80
CA ALA A 232 4.35 6.51 18.84
C ALA A 232 5.64 5.75 19.22
N LYS A 233 5.80 4.50 18.77
CA LYS A 233 7.01 3.68 18.97
C LYS A 233 7.97 3.72 17.79
N ILE A 234 7.57 4.32 16.66
CA ILE A 234 8.38 4.38 15.45
C ILE A 234 9.44 5.45 15.62
N THR A 235 10.70 5.04 15.61
CA THR A 235 11.84 5.92 15.82
C THR A 235 12.56 6.32 14.53
N CYS A 236 12.37 5.58 13.45
CA CYS A 236 12.98 5.93 12.17
C CYS A 236 12.38 7.23 11.61
N PRO A 237 13.14 8.00 10.81
CA PRO A 237 12.61 9.12 10.06
C PRO A 237 11.37 8.69 9.26
N THR A 238 10.32 9.49 9.30
CA THR A 238 9.03 9.16 8.69
C THR A 238 8.52 10.30 7.81
N LEU A 239 8.17 9.99 6.56
CA LEU A 239 7.49 10.91 5.64
C LEU A 239 6.05 10.44 5.43
N VAL A 240 5.08 11.32 5.61
CA VAL A 240 3.68 11.01 5.31
C VAL A 240 3.13 12.02 4.30
N ILE A 241 2.62 11.50 3.19
CA ILE A 241 2.09 12.30 2.08
C ILE A 241 0.59 12.07 1.99
N TYR A 242 -0.20 13.14 2.01
CA TYR A 242 -1.64 13.10 1.79
C TYR A 242 -2.01 13.84 0.51
N GLY A 243 -3.01 13.34 -0.21
CA GLY A 243 -3.70 14.10 -1.25
C GLY A 243 -4.81 14.95 -0.63
N ARG A 244 -4.89 16.23 -1.01
CA ARG A 244 -5.98 17.12 -0.53
C ARG A 244 -7.34 16.72 -1.09
N LYS A 245 -7.35 16.14 -2.29
CA LYS A 245 -8.56 15.69 -2.99
C LYS A 245 -8.85 14.19 -2.77
N ASP A 246 -8.17 13.55 -1.80
CA ASP A 246 -8.38 12.14 -1.45
C ASP A 246 -9.78 11.94 -0.85
N PRO A 247 -10.69 11.20 -1.52
CA PRO A 247 -12.03 10.95 -1.00
C PRO A 247 -12.06 9.83 0.04
N LEU A 248 -10.98 9.04 0.15
CA LEU A 248 -10.90 7.89 1.04
C LEU A 248 -10.26 8.25 2.38
N ILE A 249 -9.15 8.97 2.37
CA ILE A 249 -8.42 9.38 3.58
C ILE A 249 -8.34 10.90 3.65
N ASP A 250 -9.05 11.47 4.60
CA ASP A 250 -9.08 12.91 4.80
C ASP A 250 -7.68 13.44 5.23
N ALA A 251 -7.16 14.42 4.49
CA ALA A 251 -5.87 15.05 4.78
C ALA A 251 -5.82 15.73 6.16
N SER A 252 -6.96 15.99 6.81
CA SER A 252 -6.99 16.43 8.21
C SER A 252 -6.35 15.45 9.18
N ALA A 253 -6.17 14.17 8.78
CA ALA A 253 -5.39 13.19 9.53
C ALA A 253 -3.92 13.60 9.75
N ALA A 254 -3.39 14.53 8.96
CA ALA A 254 -2.04 15.07 9.08
C ALA A 254 -1.71 15.57 10.50
N HIS A 255 -2.66 16.23 11.17
CA HIS A 255 -2.45 16.71 12.55
C HIS A 255 -2.24 15.58 13.57
N LYS A 256 -2.79 14.36 13.32
CA LYS A 256 -2.53 13.19 14.17
C LYS A 256 -1.15 12.62 13.91
N VAL A 257 -0.68 12.63 12.67
CA VAL A 257 0.67 12.18 12.35
C VAL A 257 1.69 12.99 13.14
N THR A 258 1.64 14.32 13.07
CA THR A 258 2.56 15.19 13.82
C THR A 258 2.46 15.04 15.35
N LYS A 259 1.31 14.56 15.85
CA LYS A 259 1.10 14.30 17.28
C LYS A 259 1.67 12.96 17.75
N TYR A 260 1.58 11.92 16.90
CA TYR A 260 1.86 10.55 17.34
C TYR A 260 3.16 9.96 16.81
N PHE A 261 3.67 10.44 15.66
CA PHE A 261 4.97 9.98 15.16
C PHE A 261 6.06 10.92 15.65
N PRO A 262 7.07 10.42 16.39
CA PRO A 262 8.12 11.28 16.96
C PRO A 262 8.93 12.06 15.93
N ASN A 263 9.21 11.44 14.76
CA ASN A 263 10.10 11.96 13.72
C ASN A 263 9.38 12.01 12.37
N ALA A 264 8.20 12.64 12.31
CA ALA A 264 7.42 12.69 11.08
C ALA A 264 7.47 14.05 10.38
N HIS A 265 7.71 14.00 9.08
CA HIS A 265 7.46 15.07 8.13
C HIS A 265 6.14 14.80 7.42
N VAL A 266 5.30 15.81 7.26
CA VAL A 266 4.00 15.68 6.58
C VAL A 266 3.95 16.62 5.40
N VAL A 267 3.54 16.07 4.25
CA VAL A 267 3.31 16.81 3.01
C VAL A 267 1.86 16.62 2.58
N VAL A 268 1.19 17.69 2.18
CA VAL A 268 -0.14 17.61 1.58
C VAL A 268 -0.07 18.14 0.16
N LEU A 269 -0.30 17.27 -0.81
CA LEU A 269 -0.32 17.59 -2.23
C LEU A 269 -1.70 18.17 -2.59
N PRO A 270 -1.78 19.41 -3.10
CA PRO A 270 -3.06 20.10 -3.29
C PRO A 270 -3.95 19.45 -4.35
N ASP A 271 -3.35 18.86 -5.37
CA ASP A 271 -4.05 18.33 -6.55
C ASP A 271 -3.98 16.80 -6.67
N SER A 272 -3.63 16.10 -5.59
CA SER A 272 -3.55 14.64 -5.56
C SER A 272 -4.75 14.01 -4.85
N GLY A 273 -5.14 12.81 -5.33
CA GLY A 273 -6.08 11.90 -4.71
C GLY A 273 -5.43 10.92 -3.74
N HIS A 274 -5.98 9.69 -3.70
CA HIS A 274 -5.59 8.64 -2.76
C HIS A 274 -4.26 7.95 -3.09
N VAL A 275 -3.88 7.95 -4.36
CA VAL A 275 -2.74 7.19 -4.90
C VAL A 275 -1.67 8.14 -5.46
N ALA A 276 -1.19 9.06 -4.61
CA ALA A 276 -0.21 10.07 -5.00
C ALA A 276 1.02 9.47 -5.70
N GLN A 277 1.45 8.27 -5.32
CA GLN A 277 2.57 7.56 -5.95
C GLN A 277 2.30 7.11 -7.39
N MET A 278 1.03 7.03 -7.81
CA MET A 278 0.62 6.72 -9.18
C MET A 278 0.25 7.99 -9.94
N GLU A 279 -0.44 8.92 -9.29
CA GLU A 279 -0.95 10.14 -9.91
C GLU A 279 0.15 11.20 -10.11
N HIS A 280 1.08 11.30 -9.15
CA HIS A 280 2.15 12.29 -9.10
C HIS A 280 3.47 11.70 -8.59
N PRO A 281 4.03 10.65 -9.22
CA PRO A 281 5.27 10.01 -8.78
C PRO A 281 6.42 11.02 -8.68
N GLU A 282 6.45 12.04 -9.55
CA GLU A 282 7.44 13.11 -9.56
C GLU A 282 7.39 13.97 -8.28
N PHE A 283 6.20 14.25 -7.75
CA PHE A 283 6.07 15.03 -6.50
C PHE A 283 6.35 14.18 -5.28
N VAL A 284 5.98 12.89 -5.31
CA VAL A 284 6.33 11.95 -4.24
C VAL A 284 7.84 11.77 -4.16
N LYS A 285 8.51 11.60 -5.32
CA LYS A 285 9.97 11.56 -5.38
C LYS A 285 10.61 12.84 -4.83
N ALA A 286 10.19 14.00 -5.30
CA ALA A 286 10.74 15.27 -4.84
C ALA A 286 10.55 15.50 -3.34
N ALA A 287 9.43 15.05 -2.75
CA ALA A 287 9.22 15.08 -1.31
C ALA A 287 10.15 14.11 -0.58
N TRP A 288 10.36 12.91 -1.13
CA TRP A 288 11.26 11.91 -0.58
C TRP A 288 12.72 12.35 -0.63
N ASP A 289 13.18 12.94 -1.74
CA ASP A 289 14.56 13.45 -1.89
C ASP A 289 14.88 14.49 -0.81
N ARG A 290 13.98 15.45 -0.60
CA ARG A 290 14.13 16.48 0.45
C ARG A 290 14.15 15.88 1.85
N PHE A 291 13.30 14.88 2.07
CA PHE A 291 13.21 14.19 3.36
C PHE A 291 14.45 13.37 3.67
N ILE A 292 15.05 12.68 2.69
CA ILE A 292 16.26 11.87 2.92
C ILE A 292 17.50 12.76 3.06
N ALA A 293 17.50 13.97 2.48
CA ALA A 293 18.59 14.93 2.61
C ALA A 293 18.56 15.75 3.91
N SER A 294 17.46 15.69 4.68
CA SER A 294 17.28 16.43 5.94
C SER A 294 17.79 15.64 7.16
#